data_e49237ddd7897238d6f0eb307419fda7
#
_entry.id   e49237ddd7897238d6f0eb307419fda7
#
_cell.length_a   1.000
_cell.length_b   1.000
_cell.length_c   1.000
_cell.angle_alpha   90.00
_cell.angle_beta   90.00
_cell.angle_gamma   90.00
#
_symmetry.space_group_name_H-M   'P 1'
#
loop_
_entity.id
_entity.type
_entity.pdbx_description
1 polymer ?
#
loop_
_entity_poly.entity_id
_entity_poly.type
_entity_poly.pdbx_seq_one_letter_code
_entity_poly.pdbx_strand_id
1 'polypeptide(L)'
;MRFKKFAAIILMSTMIGTMSLSGCGGVNKDAVAITMTSDDKDAIEVTMGYANFAARIQQAGYDSVFASYYGDDYWTNDSYAKDGKNMQESIKDSVLESIETQYLLEKHMSDYGVEITEEDQAAIKKAAEQFMSDNSKAALKEVGATQEYVERYLYLQTVEKRMKAAISATADTNVSDEEAAQRTFSYMKISLTTYTDESGKQQTYSADETTVVKKNADDAAQKAQSDFDGTAQEYSYDVKTYSYGSDEKSEADGGFCDAVIAAANSMTAGQVSGLIEGADCYYIIRLDSEFDADATEKKKESIISDRQDQLYQDVTDGYKDAVKIKVDEDEWAIVNFDNIFTAPPAADNSDSSATAE
;
A
#
# COMPACT_ATOMS: atom_id res chain seq x y z
N MET A 1 -16.85 -24.48 -10.31
CA MET A 1 -15.84 -23.72 -11.09
C MET A 1 -14.45 -24.25 -10.73
N ARG A 2 -13.67 -24.73 -11.68
CA ARG A 2 -12.32 -25.22 -11.39
C ARG A 2 -11.41 -24.03 -11.19
N PHE A 3 -11.02 -23.76 -9.96
CA PHE A 3 -9.97 -22.76 -9.66
C PHE A 3 -8.70 -23.15 -10.40
N LYS A 4 -8.27 -22.30 -11.32
CA LYS A 4 -6.98 -22.45 -12.01
C LYS A 4 -5.88 -22.43 -10.96
N LYS A 5 -4.96 -23.39 -11.04
CA LYS A 5 -3.79 -23.55 -10.20
C LYS A 5 -3.03 -22.22 -10.04
N PHE A 6 -3.17 -21.58 -8.90
CA PHE A 6 -2.35 -20.45 -8.50
C PHE A 6 -1.33 -20.93 -7.46
N ALA A 7 -0.28 -21.57 -7.92
CA ALA A 7 0.95 -21.71 -7.14
C ALA A 7 1.68 -20.35 -7.16
N ALA A 8 1.22 -19.39 -6.39
CA ALA A 8 1.97 -18.17 -6.14
C ALA A 8 2.65 -18.32 -4.78
N ILE A 9 3.75 -19.04 -4.77
CA ILE A 9 4.71 -19.02 -3.66
C ILE A 9 5.22 -17.58 -3.58
N ILE A 10 4.98 -16.92 -2.46
CA ILE A 10 5.68 -15.68 -2.12
C ILE A 10 7.13 -16.12 -1.89
N LEU A 11 7.99 -15.92 -2.89
CA LEU A 11 9.42 -16.08 -2.74
C LEU A 11 9.89 -15.06 -1.70
N MET A 12 10.09 -15.51 -0.46
CA MET A 12 10.91 -14.81 0.51
C MET A 12 12.36 -14.88 0.04
N SER A 13 12.74 -14.03 -0.90
CA SER A 13 14.13 -13.85 -1.31
C SER A 13 14.85 -12.83 -0.41
N THR A 14 14.54 -12.79 0.88
CA THR A 14 15.30 -12.00 1.84
C THR A 14 16.55 -12.79 2.23
N MET A 15 17.65 -12.57 1.50
CA MET A 15 18.96 -12.89 2.04
C MET A 15 19.23 -11.91 3.18
N ILE A 16 19.34 -12.43 4.39
CA ILE A 16 19.60 -11.64 5.60
C ILE A 16 21.12 -11.58 5.78
N GLY A 17 21.70 -10.40 5.61
CA GLY A 17 23.09 -10.14 5.96
C GLY A 17 23.26 -9.95 7.48
N THR A 18 24.40 -10.33 8.03
CA THR A 18 24.68 -10.18 9.46
C THR A 18 25.58 -8.98 9.74
N MET A 19 25.21 -8.15 10.70
CA MET A 19 26.16 -7.33 11.46
C MET A 19 26.08 -7.68 12.94
N SER A 20 27.30 -7.78 13.54
CA SER A 20 27.66 -7.84 14.96
C SER A 20 26.74 -8.59 15.93
N LEU A 21 27.32 -9.62 16.51
CA LEU A 21 26.85 -10.40 17.65
C LEU A 21 26.65 -9.55 18.92
N SER A 22 25.55 -8.84 19.05
CA SER A 22 25.03 -8.40 20.34
C SER A 22 23.77 -9.19 20.60
N GLY A 23 23.79 -9.93 21.72
CA GLY A 23 22.92 -11.05 22.02
C GLY A 23 21.44 -10.76 21.85
N CYS A 24 20.77 -11.70 21.22
CA CYS A 24 19.34 -11.94 21.37
C CYS A 24 19.01 -11.96 22.86
N GLY A 25 18.42 -10.91 23.43
CA GLY A 25 17.85 -10.93 24.77
C GLY A 25 16.89 -12.13 24.81
N GLY A 26 17.07 -13.01 25.79
CA GLY A 26 16.52 -14.35 25.78
C GLY A 26 15.01 -14.41 25.78
N VAL A 27 14.40 -14.31 24.60
CA VAL A 27 12.98 -14.63 24.39
C VAL A 27 12.74 -16.07 24.81
N ASN A 28 11.82 -16.28 25.76
CA ASN A 28 11.37 -17.62 26.11
C ASN A 28 10.49 -18.15 24.98
N LYS A 29 11.08 -18.98 24.10
CA LYS A 29 10.41 -19.46 22.89
C LYS A 29 9.14 -20.27 23.14
N ASP A 30 9.08 -20.91 24.29
CA ASP A 30 7.96 -21.78 24.69
C ASP A 30 6.85 -21.02 25.44
N ALA A 31 7.08 -19.77 25.83
CA ALA A 31 6.05 -18.93 26.42
C ALA A 31 4.95 -18.64 25.38
N VAL A 32 3.73 -18.39 25.86
CA VAL A 32 2.60 -18.01 25.01
C VAL A 32 2.61 -16.50 24.83
N ALA A 33 2.71 -16.04 23.60
CA ALA A 33 2.64 -14.60 23.24
C ALA A 33 1.20 -14.12 23.13
N ILE A 34 0.34 -14.89 22.47
CA ILE A 34 -1.05 -14.53 22.20
C ILE A 34 -1.94 -15.71 22.56
N THR A 35 -3.02 -15.44 23.26
CA THR A 35 -4.12 -16.38 23.50
C THR A 35 -5.40 -15.80 22.94
N MET A 36 -6.09 -16.54 22.06
CA MET A 36 -7.41 -16.17 21.54
C MET A 36 -8.42 -17.22 21.99
N THR A 37 -9.42 -16.81 22.77
CA THR A 37 -10.40 -17.71 23.38
C THR A 37 -11.80 -17.38 22.89
N SER A 38 -12.49 -18.35 22.29
CA SER A 38 -13.91 -18.27 21.97
C SER A 38 -14.76 -18.88 23.11
N ASP A 39 -16.08 -18.64 23.07
CA ASP A 39 -17.01 -19.20 24.04
C ASP A 39 -17.03 -20.74 24.07
N ASP A 40 -16.62 -21.38 22.98
CA ASP A 40 -16.50 -22.85 22.85
C ASP A 40 -15.33 -23.46 23.61
N LYS A 41 -14.56 -22.66 24.32
CA LYS A 41 -13.41 -23.03 25.16
C LYS A 41 -12.16 -23.55 24.44
N ASP A 42 -12.12 -23.57 23.13
CA ASP A 42 -10.90 -23.91 22.39
C ASP A 42 -10.03 -22.67 22.25
N ALA A 43 -8.96 -22.61 23.04
CA ALA A 43 -7.99 -21.54 22.95
C ALA A 43 -7.01 -21.78 21.79
N ILE A 44 -6.80 -20.75 20.98
CA ILE A 44 -5.68 -20.69 20.05
C ILE A 44 -4.51 -20.04 20.81
N GLU A 45 -3.38 -20.73 20.88
CA GLU A 45 -2.17 -20.22 21.51
C GLU A 45 -1.06 -20.05 20.48
N VAL A 46 -0.41 -18.88 20.50
CA VAL A 46 0.74 -18.55 19.66
C VAL A 46 1.96 -18.41 20.54
N THR A 47 3.02 -19.16 20.23
CA THR A 47 4.25 -19.12 21.02
C THR A 47 5.07 -17.85 20.76
N MET A 48 5.80 -17.38 21.77
CA MET A 48 6.76 -16.29 21.66
C MET A 48 7.84 -16.57 20.61
N GLY A 49 8.25 -17.82 20.45
CA GLY A 49 9.23 -18.20 19.43
C GLY A 49 8.76 -17.88 18.02
N TYR A 50 7.50 -18.22 17.70
CA TYR A 50 6.90 -17.91 16.40
C TYR A 50 6.63 -16.39 16.23
N ALA A 51 6.05 -15.75 17.25
CA ALA A 51 5.74 -14.32 17.19
C ALA A 51 7.01 -13.45 17.02
N ASN A 52 8.08 -13.78 17.75
CA ASN A 52 9.39 -13.15 17.59
C ASN A 52 9.95 -13.37 16.18
N PHE A 53 9.90 -14.61 15.66
CA PHE A 53 10.34 -14.89 14.29
C PHE A 53 9.57 -14.04 13.26
N ALA A 54 8.25 -13.97 13.38
CA ALA A 54 7.42 -13.15 12.47
C ALA A 54 7.80 -11.67 12.52
N ALA A 55 8.03 -11.12 13.74
CA ALA A 55 8.45 -9.73 13.91
C ALA A 55 9.84 -9.46 13.31
N ARG A 56 10.80 -10.36 13.53
CA ARG A 56 12.16 -10.20 13.02
C ARG A 56 12.24 -10.35 11.48
N ILE A 57 11.42 -11.19 10.87
CA ILE A 57 11.28 -11.28 9.41
C ILE A 57 10.71 -9.98 8.84
N GLN A 58 9.69 -9.43 9.48
CA GLN A 58 9.11 -8.14 9.08
C GLN A 58 10.17 -7.03 9.20
N GLN A 59 10.90 -6.96 10.31
CA GLN A 59 12.01 -6.04 10.50
C GLN A 59 13.05 -6.16 9.37
N ALA A 60 13.51 -7.37 9.06
CA ALA A 60 14.51 -7.60 8.02
C ALA A 60 14.04 -7.08 6.63
N GLY A 61 12.75 -7.21 6.34
CA GLY A 61 12.14 -6.63 5.15
C GLY A 61 12.26 -5.10 5.10
N TYR A 62 11.94 -4.43 6.20
CA TYR A 62 12.06 -2.97 6.32
C TYR A 62 13.50 -2.50 6.29
N ASP A 63 14.39 -3.15 7.03
CA ASP A 63 15.82 -2.80 7.09
C ASP A 63 16.46 -2.80 5.72
N SER A 64 16.09 -3.78 4.86
CA SER A 64 16.59 -3.90 3.50
C SER A 64 16.32 -2.67 2.62
N VAL A 65 15.28 -1.91 2.95
CA VAL A 65 14.82 -0.73 2.19
C VAL A 65 15.20 0.57 2.89
N PHE A 66 14.97 0.66 4.21
CA PHE A 66 14.96 1.93 4.93
C PHE A 66 16.26 2.26 5.67
N ALA A 67 17.05 1.27 6.10
CA ALA A 67 18.25 1.53 6.89
C ALA A 67 19.25 2.48 6.16
N SER A 68 19.36 2.36 4.84
CA SER A 68 20.24 3.22 4.03
C SER A 68 19.76 4.67 3.90
N TYR A 69 18.48 4.96 4.15
CA TYR A 69 17.87 6.28 4.01
C TYR A 69 17.70 7.03 5.33
N TYR A 70 17.39 6.31 6.42
CA TYR A 70 16.96 6.90 7.68
C TYR A 70 17.99 6.75 8.81
N GLY A 71 19.06 5.96 8.59
CA GLY A 71 20.08 5.68 9.62
C GLY A 71 19.71 4.47 10.49
N ASP A 72 20.65 4.08 11.36
CA ASP A 72 20.56 2.82 12.11
C ASP A 72 19.58 2.89 13.31
N ASP A 73 19.14 4.11 13.69
CA ASP A 73 18.25 4.36 14.85
C ASP A 73 16.79 4.57 14.46
N TYR A 74 16.44 4.42 13.19
CA TYR A 74 15.11 4.78 12.68
C TYR A 74 13.94 4.03 13.35
N TRP A 75 14.20 2.86 13.91
CA TRP A 75 13.19 2.07 14.61
C TRP A 75 12.69 2.72 15.89
N THR A 76 13.59 3.39 16.64
CA THR A 76 13.29 3.98 17.94
C THR A 76 13.34 5.50 17.94
N ASN A 77 13.60 6.12 16.79
CA ASN A 77 13.73 7.56 16.64
C ASN A 77 12.34 8.23 16.63
N ASP A 78 12.07 9.04 17.64
CA ASP A 78 10.80 9.75 17.80
C ASP A 78 10.48 10.73 16.67
N SER A 79 11.48 11.12 15.86
CA SER A 79 11.25 11.96 14.67
C SER A 79 10.37 11.29 13.62
N TYR A 80 10.26 9.97 13.64
CA TYR A 80 9.42 9.16 12.78
C TYR A 80 8.16 8.63 13.48
N ALA A 81 7.94 9.07 14.73
CA ALA A 81 6.78 8.64 15.51
C ALA A 81 5.47 9.13 14.86
N LYS A 82 4.49 8.25 14.81
CA LYS A 82 3.13 8.56 14.39
C LYS A 82 2.15 8.12 15.47
N ASP A 83 1.18 8.96 15.77
CA ASP A 83 0.16 8.68 16.79
C ASP A 83 0.75 8.32 18.18
N GLY A 84 1.92 8.89 18.51
CA GLY A 84 2.62 8.66 19.77
C GLY A 84 3.41 7.36 19.86
N LYS A 85 3.51 6.58 18.77
CA LYS A 85 4.29 5.34 18.68
C LYS A 85 5.46 5.51 17.72
N ASN A 86 6.64 5.04 18.09
CA ASN A 86 7.76 4.95 17.17
C ASN A 86 7.54 3.81 16.14
N MET A 87 8.45 3.70 15.17
CA MET A 87 8.30 2.74 14.08
C MET A 87 8.33 1.29 14.57
N GLN A 88 9.19 0.97 15.55
CA GLN A 88 9.26 -0.35 16.16
C GLN A 88 7.92 -0.74 16.82
N GLU A 89 7.35 0.15 17.63
CA GLU A 89 6.07 -0.10 18.31
C GLU A 89 4.96 -0.33 17.29
N SER A 90 4.86 0.53 16.28
CA SER A 90 3.85 0.42 15.23
C SER A 90 3.95 -0.89 14.44
N ILE A 91 5.16 -1.33 14.10
CA ILE A 91 5.37 -2.59 13.38
C ILE A 91 5.12 -3.80 14.29
N LYS A 92 5.50 -3.75 15.56
CA LYS A 92 5.19 -4.80 16.54
C LYS A 92 3.69 -5.01 16.68
N ASP A 93 2.91 -3.92 16.76
CA ASP A 93 1.45 -3.99 16.81
C ASP A 93 0.88 -4.62 15.53
N SER A 94 1.35 -4.18 14.37
CA SER A 94 0.92 -4.75 13.09
C SER A 94 1.23 -6.23 12.95
N VAL A 95 2.35 -6.68 13.52
CA VAL A 95 2.72 -8.12 13.54
C VAL A 95 1.75 -8.92 14.39
N LEU A 96 1.42 -8.45 15.60
CA LEU A 96 0.43 -9.11 16.46
C LEU A 96 -0.91 -9.20 15.74
N GLU A 97 -1.39 -8.09 15.20
CA GLU A 97 -2.66 -8.03 14.47
C GLU A 97 -2.69 -8.97 13.27
N SER A 98 -1.58 -9.05 12.51
CA SER A 98 -1.46 -9.98 11.38
C SER A 98 -1.51 -11.44 11.84
N ILE A 99 -0.80 -11.80 12.92
CA ILE A 99 -0.83 -13.14 13.48
C ILE A 99 -2.24 -13.52 13.94
N GLU A 100 -2.91 -12.64 14.68
CA GLU A 100 -4.28 -12.83 15.15
C GLU A 100 -5.23 -13.11 13.97
N THR A 101 -5.18 -12.23 12.97
CA THR A 101 -5.99 -12.37 11.74
C THR A 101 -5.73 -13.69 11.05
N GLN A 102 -4.46 -14.08 10.84
CA GLN A 102 -4.09 -15.29 10.14
C GLN A 102 -4.56 -16.56 10.85
N TYR A 103 -4.43 -16.61 12.17
CA TYR A 103 -4.89 -17.79 12.95
C TYR A 103 -6.41 -17.87 12.99
N LEU A 104 -7.11 -16.75 13.03
CA LEU A 104 -8.57 -16.74 12.95
C LEU A 104 -9.05 -17.13 11.56
N LEU A 105 -8.40 -16.65 10.49
CA LEU A 105 -8.70 -17.09 9.13
C LEU A 105 -8.47 -18.60 8.95
N GLU A 106 -7.40 -19.16 9.51
CA GLU A 106 -7.16 -20.61 9.50
C GLU A 106 -8.31 -21.39 10.15
N LYS A 107 -8.80 -20.92 11.31
CA LYS A 107 -9.92 -21.54 12.01
C LYS A 107 -11.20 -21.55 11.16
N HIS A 108 -11.38 -20.55 10.32
CA HIS A 108 -12.59 -20.33 9.51
C HIS A 108 -12.46 -20.74 8.03
N MET A 109 -11.39 -21.47 7.66
CA MET A 109 -11.18 -21.91 6.27
C MET A 109 -12.37 -22.70 5.70
N SER A 110 -12.96 -23.57 6.51
CA SER A 110 -14.10 -24.40 6.09
C SER A 110 -15.34 -23.59 5.74
N ASP A 111 -15.53 -22.40 6.33
CA ASP A 111 -16.70 -21.56 6.12
C ASP A 111 -16.76 -21.03 4.68
N TYR A 112 -15.60 -20.93 4.04
CA TYR A 112 -15.42 -20.49 2.66
C TYR A 112 -14.97 -21.60 1.70
N GLY A 113 -14.93 -22.86 2.17
CA GLY A 113 -14.47 -24.00 1.36
C GLY A 113 -13.00 -23.87 0.93
N VAL A 114 -12.18 -23.22 1.75
CA VAL A 114 -10.74 -23.07 1.53
C VAL A 114 -10.00 -24.26 2.11
N GLU A 115 -9.08 -24.84 1.34
CA GLU A 115 -8.23 -25.95 1.75
C GLU A 115 -6.78 -25.69 1.34
N ILE A 116 -5.83 -26.10 2.16
CA ILE A 116 -4.40 -26.17 1.80
C ILE A 116 -4.12 -27.57 1.30
N THR A 117 -3.84 -27.68 0.00
CA THR A 117 -3.66 -28.97 -0.67
C THR A 117 -2.30 -29.60 -0.34
N GLU A 118 -2.13 -30.88 -0.66
CA GLU A 118 -0.82 -31.56 -0.54
C GLU A 118 0.25 -30.89 -1.43
N GLU A 119 -0.14 -30.37 -2.61
CA GLU A 119 0.76 -29.62 -3.49
C GLU A 119 1.23 -28.32 -2.83
N ASP A 120 0.34 -27.60 -2.14
CA ASP A 120 0.70 -26.40 -1.37
C ASP A 120 1.65 -26.72 -0.22
N GLN A 121 1.36 -27.77 0.55
CA GLN A 121 2.20 -28.20 1.66
C GLN A 121 3.61 -28.58 1.17
N ALA A 122 3.71 -29.29 0.06
CA ALA A 122 5.00 -29.64 -0.55
C ALA A 122 5.76 -28.38 -1.04
N ALA A 123 5.04 -27.41 -1.60
CA ALA A 123 5.63 -26.15 -2.05
C ALA A 123 6.10 -25.28 -0.86
N ILE A 124 5.30 -25.20 0.20
CA ILE A 124 5.65 -24.50 1.46
C ILE A 124 6.93 -25.11 2.06
N LYS A 125 6.97 -26.43 2.19
CA LYS A 125 8.13 -27.14 2.73
C LYS A 125 9.38 -26.87 1.91
N LYS A 126 9.28 -26.97 0.58
CA LYS A 126 10.40 -26.67 -0.33
C LYS A 126 10.88 -25.24 -0.20
N ALA A 127 9.96 -24.27 -0.10
CA ALA A 127 10.31 -22.86 0.06
C ALA A 127 10.99 -22.60 1.42
N ALA A 128 10.53 -23.27 2.48
CA ALA A 128 11.15 -23.19 3.80
C ALA A 128 12.58 -23.81 3.80
N GLU A 129 12.77 -24.96 3.18
CA GLU A 129 14.08 -25.58 3.00
C GLU A 129 15.02 -24.65 2.23
N GLN A 130 14.53 -23.98 1.19
CA GLN A 130 15.29 -23.02 0.41
C GLN A 130 15.70 -21.80 1.27
N PHE A 131 14.76 -21.21 2.01
CA PHE A 131 15.05 -20.12 2.94
C PHE A 131 16.12 -20.48 3.96
N MET A 132 16.04 -21.68 4.56
CA MET A 132 17.01 -22.17 5.52
C MET A 132 18.40 -22.42 4.90
N SER A 133 18.47 -22.77 3.61
CA SER A 133 19.75 -23.01 2.92
C SER A 133 20.38 -21.71 2.40
N ASP A 134 19.59 -20.72 1.99
CA ASP A 134 20.07 -19.47 1.40
C ASP A 134 20.61 -18.48 2.45
N ASN A 135 20.20 -18.66 3.71
CA ASN A 135 20.60 -17.77 4.79
C ASN A 135 21.68 -18.40 5.67
N SER A 136 22.62 -17.55 6.14
CA SER A 136 23.68 -18.00 7.04
C SER A 136 23.12 -18.45 8.38
N LYS A 137 23.81 -19.38 9.06
CA LYS A 137 23.42 -19.84 10.42
C LYS A 137 23.32 -18.67 11.41
N ALA A 138 24.14 -17.64 11.24
CA ALA A 138 24.12 -16.46 12.09
C ALA A 138 22.84 -15.65 11.85
N ALA A 139 22.47 -15.41 10.58
CA ALA A 139 21.24 -14.74 10.20
C ALA A 139 19.98 -15.49 10.69
N LEU A 140 19.93 -16.80 10.46
CA LEU A 140 18.83 -17.64 10.93
C LEU A 140 18.66 -17.59 12.45
N LYS A 141 19.78 -17.60 13.19
CA LYS A 141 19.78 -17.48 14.64
C LYS A 141 19.27 -16.09 15.08
N GLU A 142 19.68 -15.03 14.40
CA GLU A 142 19.31 -13.65 14.72
C GLU A 142 17.81 -13.40 14.54
N VAL A 143 17.21 -13.89 13.45
CA VAL A 143 15.75 -13.80 13.26
C VAL A 143 14.98 -14.85 14.05
N GLY A 144 15.66 -15.78 14.76
CA GLY A 144 15.02 -16.87 15.49
C GLY A 144 14.38 -17.92 14.60
N ALA A 145 14.85 -18.07 13.35
CA ALA A 145 14.27 -18.99 12.37
C ALA A 145 14.51 -20.46 12.75
N THR A 146 13.46 -21.25 12.63
CA THR A 146 13.49 -22.71 12.55
C THR A 146 12.75 -23.14 11.30
N GLN A 147 13.03 -24.35 10.80
CA GLN A 147 12.28 -24.91 9.67
C GLN A 147 10.76 -24.84 9.92
N GLU A 148 10.33 -25.21 11.13
CA GLU A 148 8.93 -25.21 11.54
C GLU A 148 8.31 -23.80 11.50
N TYR A 149 9.01 -22.78 12.03
CA TYR A 149 8.50 -21.41 12.02
C TYR A 149 8.41 -20.85 10.60
N VAL A 150 9.37 -21.15 9.74
CA VAL A 150 9.32 -20.73 8.33
C VAL A 150 8.17 -21.42 7.60
N GLU A 151 7.99 -22.74 7.78
CA GLU A 151 6.86 -23.47 7.21
C GLU A 151 5.52 -22.90 7.70
N ARG A 152 5.39 -22.64 9.02
CA ARG A 152 4.18 -22.07 9.62
C ARG A 152 3.88 -20.68 9.06
N TYR A 153 4.88 -19.84 8.95
CA TYR A 153 4.72 -18.49 8.39
C TYR A 153 4.22 -18.55 6.94
N LEU A 154 4.86 -19.34 6.09
CA LEU A 154 4.45 -19.50 4.69
C LEU A 154 3.06 -20.14 4.56
N TYR A 155 2.73 -21.07 5.43
CA TYR A 155 1.42 -21.68 5.50
C TYR A 155 0.34 -20.63 5.82
N LEU A 156 0.53 -19.83 6.85
CA LEU A 156 -0.42 -18.81 7.26
C LEU A 156 -0.57 -17.69 6.20
N GLN A 157 0.50 -17.28 5.56
CA GLN A 157 0.44 -16.36 4.40
C GLN A 157 -0.38 -16.97 3.25
N THR A 158 -0.26 -18.27 3.02
CA THR A 158 -1.04 -18.97 1.99
C THR A 158 -2.52 -19.05 2.36
N VAL A 159 -2.83 -19.32 3.63
CA VAL A 159 -4.19 -19.30 4.17
C VAL A 159 -4.82 -17.91 3.99
N GLU A 160 -4.14 -16.87 4.45
CA GLU A 160 -4.63 -15.48 4.35
C GLU A 160 -4.94 -15.09 2.90
N LYS A 161 -4.02 -15.36 1.98
CA LYS A 161 -4.21 -15.07 0.55
C LYS A 161 -5.42 -15.79 -0.02
N ARG A 162 -5.63 -17.07 0.32
CA ARG A 162 -6.76 -17.84 -0.17
C ARG A 162 -8.07 -17.42 0.47
N MET A 163 -8.05 -17.15 1.76
CA MET A 163 -9.21 -16.66 2.49
C MET A 163 -9.61 -15.27 1.98
N LYS A 164 -8.66 -14.35 1.80
CA LYS A 164 -8.97 -13.04 1.19
C LYS A 164 -9.64 -13.21 -0.18
N ALA A 165 -9.10 -14.06 -1.05
CA ALA A 165 -9.71 -14.30 -2.35
C ALA A 165 -11.11 -14.94 -2.27
N ALA A 166 -11.33 -15.87 -1.34
CA ALA A 166 -12.60 -16.55 -1.17
C ALA A 166 -13.66 -15.62 -0.56
N ILE A 167 -13.31 -14.84 0.45
CA ILE A 167 -14.20 -13.83 1.07
C ILE A 167 -14.56 -12.77 0.04
N SER A 168 -13.57 -12.15 -0.61
CA SER A 168 -13.77 -11.10 -1.61
C SER A 168 -14.63 -11.58 -2.79
N ALA A 169 -14.57 -12.86 -3.16
CA ALA A 169 -15.42 -13.43 -4.22
C ALA A 169 -16.92 -13.46 -3.85
N THR A 170 -17.28 -13.26 -2.59
CA THR A 170 -18.68 -13.18 -2.13
C THR A 170 -19.22 -11.75 -2.09
N ALA A 171 -18.40 -10.75 -2.39
CA ALA A 171 -18.81 -9.35 -2.43
C ALA A 171 -19.85 -9.10 -3.54
N ASP A 172 -20.74 -8.13 -3.32
CA ASP A 172 -21.65 -7.66 -4.35
C ASP A 172 -20.89 -6.92 -5.45
N THR A 173 -20.85 -7.50 -6.63
CA THR A 173 -20.19 -6.95 -7.82
C THR A 173 -21.16 -6.27 -8.78
N ASN A 174 -22.43 -6.14 -8.41
CA ASN A 174 -23.42 -5.48 -9.25
C ASN A 174 -23.38 -3.96 -9.03
N VAL A 175 -22.68 -3.25 -9.93
CA VAL A 175 -22.54 -1.79 -9.92
C VAL A 175 -23.26 -1.23 -11.14
N SER A 176 -24.25 -0.34 -10.94
CA SER A 176 -24.97 0.27 -12.05
C SER A 176 -24.16 1.39 -12.73
N ASP A 177 -24.58 1.74 -13.97
CA ASP A 177 -23.99 2.88 -14.67
C ASP A 177 -24.22 4.20 -13.91
N GLU A 178 -25.39 4.34 -13.26
CA GLU A 178 -25.73 5.53 -12.48
C GLU A 178 -24.85 5.67 -11.23
N GLU A 179 -24.55 4.54 -10.57
CA GLU A 179 -23.69 4.55 -9.37
C GLU A 179 -22.24 4.95 -9.71
N ALA A 180 -21.74 4.49 -10.86
CA ALA A 180 -20.36 4.70 -11.28
C ALA A 180 -20.20 5.83 -12.29
N ALA A 181 -21.28 6.54 -12.67
CA ALA A 181 -21.26 7.54 -13.74
C ALA A 181 -20.13 8.57 -13.55
N GLN A 182 -19.31 8.73 -14.60
CA GLN A 182 -18.23 9.71 -14.61
C GLN A 182 -18.43 10.74 -15.71
N ARG A 183 -18.20 12.00 -15.36
CA ARG A 183 -18.02 13.12 -16.29
C ARG A 183 -16.52 13.36 -16.44
N THR A 184 -16.10 13.83 -17.62
CA THR A 184 -14.67 14.07 -17.86
C THR A 184 -14.48 15.44 -18.50
N PHE A 185 -13.52 16.20 -17.99
CA PHE A 185 -13.08 17.47 -18.57
C PHE A 185 -11.56 17.51 -18.73
N SER A 186 -11.12 18.22 -19.77
CA SER A 186 -9.74 18.68 -19.92
C SER A 186 -9.58 20.05 -19.31
N TYR A 187 -8.41 20.33 -18.70
CA TYR A 187 -8.17 21.61 -18.03
C TYR A 187 -6.75 22.13 -18.22
N MET A 188 -6.63 23.45 -18.26
CA MET A 188 -5.40 24.20 -18.06
C MET A 188 -5.42 24.78 -16.66
N LYS A 189 -4.36 24.53 -15.85
CA LYS A 189 -4.15 25.19 -14.55
C LYS A 189 -3.06 26.22 -14.68
N ILE A 190 -3.36 27.47 -14.37
CA ILE A 190 -2.47 28.63 -14.49
C ILE A 190 -2.11 29.08 -13.08
N SER A 191 -0.90 28.78 -12.60
CA SER A 191 -0.43 29.23 -11.29
C SER A 191 -0.26 30.74 -11.25
N LEU A 192 -0.66 31.36 -10.15
CA LEU A 192 -0.47 32.79 -9.88
C LEU A 192 0.72 33.09 -8.95
N THR A 193 1.35 32.03 -8.44
CA THR A 193 2.40 32.16 -7.42
C THR A 193 3.76 31.67 -7.88
N THR A 194 3.80 30.59 -8.65
CA THR A 194 5.06 29.93 -9.03
C THR A 194 5.06 29.46 -10.48
N TYR A 195 6.27 29.37 -11.05
CA TYR A 195 6.52 28.74 -12.36
C TYR A 195 7.79 27.91 -12.32
N THR A 196 7.98 27.03 -13.30
CA THR A 196 9.20 26.26 -13.49
C THR A 196 10.04 26.92 -14.60
N ASP A 197 11.27 27.28 -14.28
CA ASP A 197 12.19 27.90 -15.25
C ASP A 197 12.78 26.86 -16.23
N GLU A 198 13.52 27.31 -17.23
CA GLU A 198 14.13 26.45 -18.26
C GLU A 198 15.12 25.43 -17.71
N SER A 199 15.64 25.63 -16.48
CA SER A 199 16.51 24.70 -15.79
C SER A 199 15.73 23.62 -14.98
N GLY A 200 14.39 23.69 -14.98
CA GLY A 200 13.52 22.80 -14.20
C GLY A 200 13.37 23.20 -12.73
N LYS A 201 13.85 24.41 -12.36
CA LYS A 201 13.76 24.89 -10.98
C LYS A 201 12.50 25.74 -10.77
N GLN A 202 11.81 25.50 -9.65
CA GLN A 202 10.66 26.31 -9.26
C GLN A 202 11.09 27.71 -8.83
N GLN A 203 10.42 28.72 -9.37
CA GLN A 203 10.59 30.14 -9.09
C GLN A 203 9.25 30.73 -8.62
N THR A 204 9.30 31.89 -7.91
CA THR A 204 8.11 32.61 -7.46
C THR A 204 7.92 33.86 -8.33
N TYR A 205 6.69 34.12 -8.76
CA TYR A 205 6.35 35.32 -9.48
C TYR A 205 6.48 36.57 -8.59
N SER A 206 7.04 37.64 -9.12
CA SER A 206 6.90 39.01 -8.59
C SER A 206 5.46 39.52 -8.79
N ALA A 207 5.10 40.60 -8.13
CA ALA A 207 3.78 41.26 -8.30
C ALA A 207 3.50 41.72 -9.74
N ASP A 208 4.53 42.22 -10.42
CA ASP A 208 4.41 42.67 -11.83
C ASP A 208 4.21 41.46 -12.75
N GLU A 209 4.97 40.39 -12.55
CA GLU A 209 4.82 39.15 -13.32
C GLU A 209 3.44 38.49 -13.07
N THR A 210 2.95 38.45 -11.84
CA THR A 210 1.60 37.98 -11.53
C THR A 210 0.54 38.78 -12.29
N THR A 211 0.72 40.09 -12.45
CA THR A 211 -0.21 40.95 -13.22
C THR A 211 -0.20 40.56 -14.71
N VAL A 212 0.97 40.27 -15.26
CA VAL A 212 1.09 39.75 -16.64
C VAL A 212 0.44 38.37 -16.80
N VAL A 213 0.67 37.49 -15.86
CA VAL A 213 0.07 36.13 -15.86
C VAL A 213 -1.45 36.22 -15.84
N LYS A 214 -2.03 37.08 -14.99
CA LYS A 214 -3.49 37.29 -14.92
C LYS A 214 -4.05 37.77 -16.25
N LYS A 215 -3.40 38.77 -16.88
CA LYS A 215 -3.82 39.25 -18.18
C LYS A 215 -3.73 38.15 -19.26
N ASN A 216 -2.65 37.39 -19.28
CA ASN A 216 -2.50 36.28 -20.22
C ASN A 216 -3.57 35.21 -20.00
N ALA A 217 -3.97 34.94 -18.76
CA ALA A 217 -5.03 34.00 -18.44
C ALA A 217 -6.40 34.49 -18.96
N ASP A 218 -6.70 35.78 -18.82
CA ASP A 218 -7.92 36.39 -19.39
C ASP A 218 -7.95 36.29 -20.92
N ASP A 219 -6.84 36.62 -21.59
CA ASP A 219 -6.71 36.52 -23.04
C ASP A 219 -6.82 35.05 -23.51
N ALA A 220 -6.19 34.11 -22.77
CA ALA A 220 -6.26 32.68 -23.04
C ALA A 220 -7.69 32.12 -22.89
N ALA A 221 -8.43 32.55 -21.84
CA ALA A 221 -9.81 32.11 -21.64
C ALA A 221 -10.73 32.55 -22.80
N GLN A 222 -10.49 33.71 -23.39
CA GLN A 222 -11.25 34.17 -24.58
C GLN A 222 -10.90 33.38 -25.83
N LYS A 223 -9.61 33.09 -26.09
CA LYS A 223 -9.15 32.32 -27.26
C LYS A 223 -9.57 30.86 -27.15
N ALA A 224 -9.51 30.26 -25.97
CA ALA A 224 -9.88 28.90 -25.73
C ALA A 224 -11.33 28.58 -26.09
N GLN A 225 -12.23 29.56 -26.10
CA GLN A 225 -13.61 29.40 -26.56
C GLN A 225 -13.70 28.90 -28.01
N SER A 226 -12.74 29.21 -28.84
CA SER A 226 -12.71 28.78 -30.25
C SER A 226 -11.68 27.70 -30.54
N ASP A 227 -10.60 27.64 -29.78
CA ASP A 227 -9.51 26.69 -29.95
C ASP A 227 -8.80 26.43 -28.58
N PHE A 228 -9.31 25.47 -27.86
CA PHE A 228 -8.79 25.12 -26.53
C PHE A 228 -7.35 24.58 -26.60
N ASP A 229 -7.09 23.64 -27.50
CA ASP A 229 -5.79 22.95 -27.58
C ASP A 229 -4.73 23.88 -28.22
N GLY A 230 -5.09 24.69 -29.26
CA GLY A 230 -4.22 25.67 -29.84
C GLY A 230 -3.87 26.80 -28.84
N THR A 231 -4.81 27.19 -28.00
CA THR A 231 -4.56 28.15 -26.93
C THR A 231 -3.57 27.62 -25.89
N ALA A 232 -3.73 26.37 -25.48
CA ALA A 232 -2.80 25.74 -24.57
C ALA A 232 -1.37 25.74 -25.13
N GLN A 233 -1.20 25.42 -26.43
CA GLN A 233 0.10 25.46 -27.10
C GLN A 233 0.66 26.88 -27.20
N GLU A 234 -0.16 27.88 -27.58
CA GLU A 234 0.27 29.27 -27.69
C GLU A 234 0.82 29.82 -26.38
N TYR A 235 0.16 29.51 -25.25
CA TYR A 235 0.56 30.03 -23.93
C TYR A 235 1.47 29.03 -23.16
N SER A 236 1.83 27.88 -23.74
CA SER A 236 2.61 26.85 -23.10
C SER A 236 1.97 26.33 -21.80
N TYR A 237 0.63 26.22 -21.81
CA TYR A 237 -0.09 25.61 -20.68
C TYR A 237 -0.24 24.10 -20.88
N ASP A 238 0.00 23.35 -19.80
CA ASP A 238 -0.26 21.91 -19.79
C ASP A 238 -1.76 21.63 -19.79
N VAL A 239 -2.20 20.75 -20.69
CA VAL A 239 -3.56 20.20 -20.68
C VAL A 239 -3.54 18.88 -19.93
N LYS A 240 -4.38 18.79 -18.91
CA LYS A 240 -4.62 17.56 -18.13
C LYS A 240 -6.09 17.20 -18.17
N THR A 241 -6.39 15.94 -17.90
CA THR A 241 -7.76 15.41 -17.88
C THR A 241 -8.13 15.02 -16.47
N TYR A 242 -9.38 15.25 -16.10
CA TYR A 242 -9.95 14.82 -14.82
C TYR A 242 -11.35 14.24 -15.01
N SER A 243 -11.56 13.07 -14.41
CA SER A 243 -12.87 12.38 -14.39
C SER A 243 -13.42 12.38 -12.98
N TYR A 244 -14.71 12.66 -12.83
CA TYR A 244 -15.38 12.76 -11.53
C TYR A 244 -16.83 12.27 -11.61
N GLY A 245 -17.34 11.82 -10.48
CA GLY A 245 -18.71 11.33 -10.34
C GLY A 245 -19.48 11.99 -9.20
N SER A 246 -20.57 11.36 -8.79
CA SER A 246 -21.42 11.85 -7.68
C SER A 246 -20.73 11.76 -6.31
N ASP A 247 -19.66 11.00 -6.21
CA ASP A 247 -18.85 10.79 -5.01
C ASP A 247 -17.61 11.70 -4.95
N GLU A 248 -17.52 12.71 -5.85
CA GLU A 248 -16.45 13.69 -5.83
C GLU A 248 -16.38 14.39 -4.48
N LYS A 249 -15.18 14.38 -3.89
CA LYS A 249 -14.93 15.05 -2.61
C LYS A 249 -14.83 16.55 -2.80
N SER A 250 -15.14 17.32 -1.76
CA SER A 250 -14.86 18.76 -1.74
C SER A 250 -13.34 19.02 -1.83
N GLU A 251 -12.95 20.19 -2.30
CA GLU A 251 -11.53 20.61 -2.34
C GLU A 251 -10.88 20.54 -0.94
N ALA A 252 -11.63 20.87 0.11
CA ALA A 252 -11.18 20.79 1.50
C ALA A 252 -10.89 19.35 1.98
N ASP A 253 -11.56 18.38 1.38
CA ASP A 253 -11.40 16.93 1.66
C ASP A 253 -10.47 16.23 0.67
N GLY A 254 -9.72 17.03 -0.12
CA GLY A 254 -8.72 16.54 -1.09
C GLY A 254 -9.30 16.19 -2.47
N GLY A 255 -10.52 16.63 -2.78
CA GLY A 255 -11.10 16.59 -4.11
C GLY A 255 -10.55 17.69 -5.03
N PHE A 256 -11.14 17.81 -6.22
CA PHE A 256 -10.77 18.88 -7.16
C PHE A 256 -11.38 20.23 -6.74
N CYS A 257 -10.88 21.33 -7.30
CA CYS A 257 -11.39 22.69 -7.01
C CYS A 257 -12.92 22.76 -7.17
N ASP A 258 -13.62 23.11 -6.09
CA ASP A 258 -15.10 23.14 -6.04
C ASP A 258 -15.70 24.02 -7.13
N ALA A 259 -15.08 25.17 -7.42
CA ALA A 259 -15.54 26.07 -8.46
C ALA A 259 -15.45 25.46 -9.87
N VAL A 260 -14.43 24.63 -10.10
CA VAL A 260 -14.26 23.89 -11.37
C VAL A 260 -15.33 22.81 -11.51
N ILE A 261 -15.56 22.01 -10.47
CA ILE A 261 -16.60 20.98 -10.46
C ILE A 261 -17.99 21.60 -10.68
N ALA A 262 -18.30 22.72 -10.02
CA ALA A 262 -19.55 23.43 -10.21
C ALA A 262 -19.73 23.94 -11.65
N ALA A 263 -18.67 24.50 -12.24
CA ALA A 263 -18.67 24.91 -13.64
C ALA A 263 -18.89 23.73 -14.59
N ALA A 264 -18.11 22.65 -14.43
CA ALA A 264 -18.22 21.44 -15.24
C ALA A 264 -19.62 20.80 -15.17
N ASN A 265 -20.28 20.82 -14.02
CA ASN A 265 -21.64 20.32 -13.85
C ASN A 265 -22.69 21.10 -14.68
N SER A 266 -22.45 22.37 -14.95
CA SER A 266 -23.36 23.22 -15.74
C SER A 266 -23.08 23.19 -17.25
N MET A 267 -21.99 22.53 -17.68
CA MET A 267 -21.54 22.49 -19.07
C MET A 267 -22.06 21.26 -19.81
N THR A 268 -22.14 21.42 -21.15
CA THR A 268 -22.38 20.30 -22.10
C THR A 268 -21.08 19.91 -22.82
N ALA A 269 -21.02 18.70 -23.35
CA ALA A 269 -19.83 18.20 -24.04
C ALA A 269 -19.35 19.13 -25.16
N GLY A 270 -18.04 19.40 -25.24
CA GLY A 270 -17.39 20.32 -26.15
C GLY A 270 -17.40 21.78 -25.68
N GLN A 271 -18.15 22.14 -24.67
CA GLN A 271 -18.21 23.50 -24.14
C GLN A 271 -16.92 23.84 -23.38
N VAL A 272 -16.43 25.05 -23.56
CA VAL A 272 -15.26 25.60 -22.84
C VAL A 272 -15.72 26.62 -21.81
N SER A 273 -15.14 26.63 -20.62
CA SER A 273 -15.46 27.61 -19.57
C SER A 273 -14.83 28.98 -19.85
N GLY A 274 -15.29 30.03 -19.17
CA GLY A 274 -14.51 31.22 -18.91
C GLY A 274 -13.35 30.89 -17.94
N LEU A 275 -12.69 31.97 -17.46
CA LEU A 275 -11.69 31.85 -16.39
C LEU A 275 -12.37 31.49 -15.07
N ILE A 276 -11.91 30.42 -14.42
CA ILE A 276 -12.39 29.97 -13.11
C ILE A 276 -11.30 30.24 -12.09
N GLU A 277 -11.65 30.89 -10.99
CA GLU A 277 -10.71 31.24 -9.92
C GLU A 277 -10.59 30.09 -8.92
N GLY A 278 -9.34 29.66 -8.65
CA GLY A 278 -8.95 28.78 -7.54
C GLY A 278 -8.20 29.57 -6.46
N ALA A 279 -7.69 28.91 -5.43
CA ALA A 279 -7.04 29.58 -4.30
C ALA A 279 -5.80 30.40 -4.68
N ASP A 280 -4.93 29.87 -5.54
CA ASP A 280 -3.67 30.48 -5.98
C ASP A 280 -3.41 30.26 -7.48
N CYS A 281 -4.46 29.98 -8.24
CA CYS A 281 -4.41 29.64 -9.65
C CYS A 281 -5.72 29.99 -10.34
N TYR A 282 -5.66 29.99 -11.68
CA TYR A 282 -6.84 29.99 -12.53
C TYR A 282 -6.97 28.68 -13.27
N TYR A 283 -8.22 28.35 -13.66
CA TYR A 283 -8.53 27.22 -14.51
C TYR A 283 -9.31 27.65 -15.75
N ILE A 284 -9.05 27.00 -16.86
CA ILE A 284 -9.89 27.01 -18.06
C ILE A 284 -10.16 25.54 -18.36
N ILE A 285 -11.43 25.16 -18.48
CA ILE A 285 -11.81 23.77 -18.69
C ILE A 285 -12.60 23.60 -19.99
N ARG A 286 -12.49 22.44 -20.62
CA ARG A 286 -13.39 21.96 -21.67
C ARG A 286 -14.05 20.69 -21.18
N LEU A 287 -15.39 20.65 -21.15
CA LEU A 287 -16.07 19.40 -20.87
C LEU A 287 -15.94 18.47 -22.06
N ASP A 288 -15.26 17.36 -21.89
CA ASP A 288 -15.04 16.36 -22.95
C ASP A 288 -16.19 15.37 -23.04
N SER A 289 -16.76 14.97 -21.90
CA SER A 289 -17.89 14.04 -21.84
C SER A 289 -18.82 14.29 -20.64
N GLU A 290 -20.11 14.26 -20.89
CA GLU A 290 -21.15 14.26 -19.83
C GLU A 290 -21.36 12.88 -19.22
N PHE A 291 -20.99 11.83 -19.97
CA PHE A 291 -20.91 10.43 -19.52
C PHE A 291 -19.74 9.76 -20.23
N ASP A 292 -18.64 9.61 -19.50
CA ASP A 292 -17.43 8.97 -20.00
C ASP A 292 -17.52 7.47 -19.70
N ALA A 293 -17.76 6.66 -20.75
CA ALA A 293 -17.97 5.22 -20.62
C ALA A 293 -16.71 4.51 -20.11
N ASP A 294 -15.51 4.93 -20.56
CA ASP A 294 -14.24 4.29 -20.13
C ASP A 294 -13.91 4.64 -18.68
N ALA A 295 -14.12 5.90 -18.27
CA ALA A 295 -13.95 6.31 -16.89
C ALA A 295 -14.99 5.66 -15.97
N THR A 296 -16.24 5.52 -16.44
CA THR A 296 -17.32 4.84 -15.73
C THR A 296 -16.99 3.37 -15.49
N GLU A 297 -16.46 2.66 -16.49
CA GLU A 297 -16.09 1.25 -16.33
C GLU A 297 -14.93 1.09 -15.33
N LYS A 298 -13.91 1.95 -15.39
CA LYS A 298 -12.83 1.97 -14.38
C LYS A 298 -13.35 2.26 -12.97
N LYS A 299 -14.36 3.15 -12.87
CA LYS A 299 -15.01 3.45 -11.58
C LYS A 299 -15.77 2.25 -11.04
N LYS A 300 -16.45 1.48 -11.88
CA LYS A 300 -17.10 0.22 -11.46
C LYS A 300 -16.08 -0.77 -10.92
N GLU A 301 -14.94 -0.95 -11.61
CA GLU A 301 -13.87 -1.82 -11.13
C GLU A 301 -13.36 -1.36 -9.76
N SER A 302 -13.18 -0.04 -9.56
CA SER A 302 -12.80 0.53 -8.27
C SER A 302 -13.84 0.23 -7.18
N ILE A 303 -15.12 0.50 -7.43
CA ILE A 303 -16.21 0.24 -6.47
C ILE A 303 -16.26 -1.24 -6.10
N ILE A 304 -16.08 -2.15 -7.06
CA ILE A 304 -16.03 -3.59 -6.81
C ILE A 304 -14.85 -3.94 -5.89
N SER A 305 -13.67 -3.38 -6.19
CA SER A 305 -12.46 -3.59 -5.37
C SER A 305 -12.66 -3.08 -3.94
N ASP A 306 -13.22 -1.89 -3.79
CA ASP A 306 -13.50 -1.28 -2.48
C ASP A 306 -14.49 -2.12 -1.67
N ARG A 307 -15.55 -2.63 -2.30
CA ARG A 307 -16.52 -3.54 -1.67
C ARG A 307 -15.87 -4.87 -1.25
N GLN A 308 -14.97 -5.40 -2.07
CA GLN A 308 -14.24 -6.63 -1.77
C GLN A 308 -13.28 -6.45 -0.60
N ASP A 309 -12.55 -5.35 -0.56
CA ASP A 309 -11.63 -5.05 0.54
C ASP A 309 -12.39 -4.74 1.84
N GLN A 310 -13.50 -3.98 1.77
CA GLN A 310 -14.37 -3.70 2.92
C GLN A 310 -14.97 -5.00 3.49
N LEU A 311 -15.48 -5.88 2.63
CA LEU A 311 -16.04 -7.16 3.07
C LEU A 311 -14.98 -8.01 3.77
N TYR A 312 -13.75 -8.04 3.24
CA TYR A 312 -12.66 -8.76 3.89
C TYR A 312 -12.37 -8.19 5.29
N GLN A 313 -12.31 -6.87 5.43
CA GLN A 313 -12.13 -6.21 6.73
C GLN A 313 -13.28 -6.53 7.68
N ASP A 314 -14.53 -6.35 7.24
CA ASP A 314 -15.71 -6.62 8.07
C ASP A 314 -15.74 -8.06 8.60
N VAL A 315 -15.37 -9.03 7.76
CA VAL A 315 -15.30 -10.45 8.15
C VAL A 315 -14.16 -10.70 9.15
N THR A 316 -12.98 -10.14 8.90
CA THR A 316 -11.82 -10.34 9.80
C THR A 316 -12.02 -9.65 11.14
N ASP A 317 -12.61 -8.46 11.15
CA ASP A 317 -12.98 -7.75 12.37
C ASP A 317 -14.06 -8.51 13.14
N GLY A 318 -15.07 -9.05 12.45
CA GLY A 318 -16.07 -9.89 13.06
C GLY A 318 -15.48 -11.15 13.72
N TYR A 319 -14.44 -11.75 13.16
CA TYR A 319 -13.73 -12.88 13.80
C TYR A 319 -12.96 -12.46 15.04
N LYS A 320 -12.31 -11.28 15.02
CA LYS A 320 -11.62 -10.72 16.18
C LYS A 320 -12.60 -10.38 17.31
N ASP A 321 -13.72 -9.76 16.97
CA ASP A 321 -14.76 -9.39 17.94
C ASP A 321 -15.42 -10.62 18.61
N ALA A 322 -15.44 -11.76 17.92
CA ALA A 322 -16.01 -13.01 18.44
C ALA A 322 -15.09 -13.75 19.42
N VAL A 323 -13.86 -13.30 19.64
CA VAL A 323 -12.88 -13.93 20.53
C VAL A 323 -12.32 -12.92 21.54
N LYS A 324 -11.92 -13.45 22.70
CA LYS A 324 -11.15 -12.67 23.65
C LYS A 324 -9.66 -12.87 23.35
N ILE A 325 -9.01 -11.81 22.91
CA ILE A 325 -7.57 -11.79 22.64
C ILE A 325 -6.83 -11.29 23.88
N LYS A 326 -5.76 -11.99 24.23
CA LYS A 326 -4.84 -11.61 25.32
C LYS A 326 -3.41 -11.78 24.81
N VAL A 327 -2.64 -10.68 24.86
CA VAL A 327 -1.20 -10.66 24.61
C VAL A 327 -0.47 -10.71 25.94
N ASP A 328 0.62 -11.44 26.02
CA ASP A 328 1.57 -11.36 27.15
C ASP A 328 2.52 -10.19 26.90
N GLU A 329 2.13 -9.01 27.38
CA GLU A 329 2.85 -7.76 27.14
C GLU A 329 4.26 -7.77 27.74
N ASP A 330 4.48 -8.46 28.86
CA ASP A 330 5.78 -8.55 29.51
C ASP A 330 6.77 -9.35 28.66
N GLU A 331 6.35 -10.49 28.13
CA GLU A 331 7.16 -11.29 27.20
C GLU A 331 7.31 -10.60 25.84
N TRP A 332 6.25 -9.96 25.32
CA TRP A 332 6.29 -9.25 24.04
C TRP A 332 7.21 -8.02 24.06
N ALA A 333 7.35 -7.35 25.21
CA ALA A 333 8.25 -6.22 25.39
C ALA A 333 9.74 -6.60 25.18
N ILE A 334 10.10 -7.88 25.35
CA ILE A 334 11.47 -8.38 25.14
C ILE A 334 11.84 -8.34 23.64
N VAL A 335 10.88 -8.45 22.73
CA VAL A 335 11.11 -8.36 21.28
C VAL A 335 11.47 -6.91 20.94
N ASN A 336 12.68 -6.69 20.42
CA ASN A 336 13.17 -5.37 20.01
C ASN A 336 13.85 -5.45 18.65
N PHE A 337 14.07 -4.28 18.01
CA PHE A 337 14.69 -4.13 16.70
C PHE A 337 16.03 -3.38 16.79
N ASP A 338 16.76 -3.59 17.89
CA ASP A 338 18.02 -2.91 18.18
C ASP A 338 19.12 -3.23 17.16
N ASN A 339 19.07 -4.41 16.52
CA ASN A 339 20.02 -4.87 15.52
C ASN A 339 19.45 -4.73 14.12
N ILE A 340 20.07 -3.90 13.29
CA ILE A 340 19.69 -3.71 11.89
C ILE A 340 20.19 -4.89 11.03
N PHE A 341 19.32 -5.43 10.20
CA PHE A 341 19.68 -6.41 9.19
C PHE A 341 20.21 -5.71 7.94
N THR A 342 21.40 -6.08 7.49
CA THR A 342 21.95 -5.57 6.24
C THR A 342 21.78 -6.61 5.13
N ALA A 343 21.52 -6.16 3.90
CA ALA A 343 21.57 -7.06 2.75
C ALA A 343 23.03 -7.57 2.56
N PRO A 344 23.24 -8.83 2.20
CA PRO A 344 24.57 -9.28 1.82
C PRO A 344 25.08 -8.42 0.64
N PRO A 345 26.38 -8.12 0.57
CA PRO A 345 26.93 -7.41 -0.57
C PRO A 345 26.58 -8.17 -1.85
N ALA A 346 26.15 -7.44 -2.88
CA ALA A 346 25.88 -8.04 -4.18
C ALA A 346 27.09 -8.86 -4.61
N ALA A 347 26.88 -10.11 -5.03
CA ALA A 347 27.95 -10.94 -5.54
C ALA A 347 28.63 -10.19 -6.68
N ASP A 348 29.94 -9.95 -6.53
CA ASP A 348 30.74 -9.23 -7.50
C ASP A 348 30.85 -10.11 -8.77
N ASN A 349 29.98 -9.83 -9.75
CA ASN A 349 30.01 -10.48 -11.07
C ASN A 349 31.17 -9.97 -11.95
N SER A 350 32.29 -9.55 -11.35
CA SER A 350 33.46 -9.02 -12.07
C SER A 350 34.45 -10.09 -12.56
N ASP A 351 34.08 -11.39 -12.56
CA ASP A 351 34.97 -12.44 -13.05
C ASP A 351 34.46 -13.12 -14.32
N SER A 352 34.31 -12.35 -15.40
CA SER A 352 34.18 -12.87 -16.77
C SER A 352 34.97 -12.04 -17.79
N SER A 353 36.26 -11.79 -17.49
CA SER A 353 37.20 -11.37 -18.53
C SER A 353 38.53 -12.06 -18.32
N ALA A 354 38.61 -13.31 -18.72
CA ALA A 354 39.88 -13.97 -18.95
C ALA A 354 39.77 -14.87 -20.17
N THR A 355 40.44 -14.39 -21.19
CA THR A 355 41.23 -15.09 -22.20
C THR A 355 40.53 -15.78 -23.34
N ALA A 356 40.51 -15.05 -24.46
CA ALA A 356 40.66 -15.66 -25.77
C ALA A 356 42.13 -15.43 -26.21
N GLU A 357 42.90 -16.48 -26.30
CA GLU A 357 43.99 -16.65 -27.25
C GLU A 357 43.54 -17.56 -28.38
#